data_ad137d6420e69692653d736b2d73f6c5
#
_entry.id   ad137d6420e69692653d736b2d73f6c5
#
_cell.length_a   1.000
_cell.length_b   1.000
_cell.length_c   1.000
_cell.angle_alpha   90.00
_cell.angle_beta   90.00
_cell.angle_gamma   90.00
#
_symmetry.space_group_name_H-M   'P 1'
#
loop_
_entity.id
_entity.type
_entity.pdbx_description
1 polymer ?
#
loop_
_entity_poly.entity_id
_entity_poly.type
_entity_poly.pdbx_seq_one_letter_code
_entity_poly.pdbx_strand_id
1 'polypeptide(L)'
;MIKVQANCSSRMTDEEMQSIRGMGIEYLAVNFLPDAVDYDSVMRFQERAAAYELKIADAGCPALQKCPDIQLGRPGRDQWIDKYNDSTRVLGKAGIKVNYIAWQPNGIFRSRIDAGRYTRGEKTMICDMDELYARPIVNDRAYTQEEIWDSFKYFLDRALPVCQEADVRLALHPNDPPVPSVCGVPSLIWNTESYKRAFELAGNSPYLGMKMCIGCWLESREFGDLMEDIRTF
;
A
#
# COMPACT_ATOMS: atom_id res chain seq x y z
N MET A 1 -17.16 -15.82 0.35
CA MET A 1 -17.44 -15.14 -0.94
C MET A 1 -16.44 -14.01 -1.11
N ILE A 2 -15.80 -13.93 -2.27
CA ILE A 2 -14.87 -12.83 -2.60
C ILE A 2 -15.67 -11.54 -2.78
N LYS A 3 -15.23 -10.45 -2.15
CA LYS A 3 -15.83 -9.13 -2.30
C LYS A 3 -15.00 -8.33 -3.32
N VAL A 4 -15.67 -7.80 -4.34
CA VAL A 4 -15.04 -6.90 -5.32
C VAL A 4 -15.13 -5.48 -4.80
N GLN A 5 -14.03 -4.73 -4.88
CA GLN A 5 -13.96 -3.34 -4.46
C GLN A 5 -13.41 -2.43 -5.56
N ALA A 6 -13.87 -1.20 -5.59
CA ALA A 6 -13.29 -0.14 -6.42
C ALA A 6 -12.31 0.71 -5.61
N ASN A 7 -11.17 1.03 -6.20
CA ASN A 7 -10.21 1.96 -5.61
C ASN A 7 -10.64 3.41 -5.89
N CYS A 8 -10.67 4.25 -4.88
CA CYS A 8 -11.11 5.62 -5.00
C CYS A 8 -10.37 6.58 -4.07
N SER A 9 -10.51 7.88 -4.35
CA SER A 9 -10.09 8.95 -3.47
C SER A 9 -11.23 9.37 -2.54
N SER A 10 -10.92 9.92 -1.37
CA SER A 10 -11.91 10.60 -0.52
C SER A 10 -12.58 11.83 -1.18
N ARG A 11 -12.07 12.27 -2.33
CA ARG A 11 -12.68 13.33 -3.17
C ARG A 11 -13.65 12.79 -4.22
N MET A 12 -13.90 11.49 -4.25
CA MET A 12 -14.84 10.87 -5.16
C MET A 12 -16.18 11.61 -5.17
N THR A 13 -16.72 11.86 -6.38
CA THR A 13 -18.00 12.54 -6.55
C THR A 13 -19.19 11.58 -6.36
N ASP A 14 -20.38 12.14 -6.22
CA ASP A 14 -21.61 11.36 -6.11
C ASP A 14 -21.93 10.60 -7.41
N GLU A 15 -21.63 11.20 -8.56
CA GLU A 15 -21.77 10.57 -9.87
C GLU A 15 -20.84 9.34 -10.02
N GLU A 16 -19.60 9.45 -9.52
CA GLU A 16 -18.68 8.32 -9.49
C GLU A 16 -19.16 7.21 -8.55
N MET A 17 -19.71 7.55 -7.37
CA MET A 17 -20.31 6.57 -6.45
C MET A 17 -21.48 5.85 -7.10
N GLN A 18 -22.39 6.60 -7.74
CA GLN A 18 -23.51 6.04 -8.48
C GLN A 18 -23.06 5.13 -9.62
N SER A 19 -22.02 5.53 -10.36
CA SER A 19 -21.45 4.74 -11.45
C SER A 19 -20.86 3.42 -10.94
N ILE A 20 -20.10 3.44 -9.85
CA ILE A 20 -19.53 2.23 -9.24
C ILE A 20 -20.64 1.31 -8.76
N ARG A 21 -21.65 1.84 -8.10
CA ARG A 21 -22.80 1.02 -7.65
C ARG A 21 -23.56 0.44 -8.83
N GLY A 22 -23.73 1.21 -9.92
CA GLY A 22 -24.36 0.74 -11.16
C GLY A 22 -23.61 -0.43 -11.83
N MET A 23 -22.30 -0.56 -11.62
CA MET A 23 -21.50 -1.71 -12.06
C MET A 23 -21.64 -2.94 -11.14
N GLY A 24 -22.47 -2.89 -10.10
CA GLY A 24 -22.67 -3.98 -9.14
C GLY A 24 -21.58 -4.08 -8.05
N ILE A 25 -20.70 -3.10 -7.94
CA ILE A 25 -19.67 -3.05 -6.90
C ILE A 25 -20.26 -2.46 -5.63
N GLU A 26 -20.02 -3.11 -4.48
CA GLU A 26 -20.52 -2.70 -3.17
C GLU A 26 -19.44 -2.19 -2.22
N TYR A 27 -18.18 -2.40 -2.55
CA TYR A 27 -17.07 -2.10 -1.65
C TYR A 27 -16.08 -1.11 -2.25
N LEU A 28 -15.54 -0.25 -1.40
CA LEU A 28 -14.54 0.76 -1.74
C LEU A 28 -13.23 0.50 -0.99
N ALA A 29 -12.11 0.71 -1.69
CA ALA A 29 -10.79 0.93 -1.13
C ALA A 29 -10.49 2.43 -1.18
N VAL A 30 -10.47 3.11 -0.04
CA VAL A 30 -10.48 4.58 0.01
C VAL A 30 -9.10 5.15 0.35
N ASN A 31 -8.59 6.00 -0.52
CA ASN A 31 -7.39 6.80 -0.28
C ASN A 31 -7.80 8.17 0.30
N PHE A 32 -7.65 8.35 1.60
CA PHE A 32 -7.86 9.64 2.25
C PHE A 32 -6.68 10.59 2.02
N LEU A 33 -6.98 11.87 1.89
CA LEU A 33 -5.94 12.89 1.86
C LEU A 33 -5.43 13.18 3.28
N PRO A 34 -4.22 13.71 3.45
CA PRO A 34 -3.65 13.97 4.78
C PRO A 34 -4.49 14.90 5.65
N ASP A 35 -5.23 15.81 5.03
CA ASP A 35 -6.15 16.77 5.67
C ASP A 35 -7.57 16.23 5.87
N ALA A 36 -7.82 14.99 5.48
CA ALA A 36 -9.15 14.35 5.51
C ALA A 36 -9.14 12.97 6.19
N VAL A 37 -8.09 12.65 6.95
CA VAL A 37 -7.96 11.37 7.68
C VAL A 37 -8.30 11.51 9.18
N ASP A 38 -9.03 12.56 9.55
CA ASP A 38 -9.65 12.70 10.86
C ASP A 38 -10.98 11.93 10.93
N TYR A 39 -11.45 11.68 12.16
CA TYR A 39 -12.65 10.88 12.39
C TYR A 39 -13.90 11.45 11.71
N ASP A 40 -14.13 12.74 11.81
CA ASP A 40 -15.34 13.36 11.26
C ASP A 40 -15.34 13.35 9.72
N SER A 41 -14.16 13.53 9.11
CA SER A 41 -14.00 13.44 7.66
C SER A 41 -14.21 12.02 7.15
N VAL A 42 -13.69 11.01 7.86
CA VAL A 42 -13.90 9.60 7.54
C VAL A 42 -15.38 9.23 7.67
N MET A 43 -16.05 9.66 8.75
CA MET A 43 -17.47 9.38 8.95
C MET A 43 -18.35 10.05 7.91
N ARG A 44 -18.09 11.34 7.57
CA ARG A 44 -18.84 12.03 6.49
C ARG A 44 -18.72 11.31 5.16
N PHE A 45 -17.51 10.82 4.82
CA PHE A 45 -17.33 10.05 3.59
C PHE A 45 -18.10 8.71 3.66
N GLN A 46 -18.05 8.03 4.79
CA GLN A 46 -18.74 6.76 5.00
C GLN A 46 -20.27 6.90 4.92
N GLU A 47 -20.84 7.95 5.54
CA GLU A 47 -22.26 8.27 5.44
C GLU A 47 -22.68 8.58 3.99
N ARG A 48 -21.86 9.37 3.28
CA ARG A 48 -22.11 9.67 1.88
C ARG A 48 -22.03 8.42 0.99
N ALA A 49 -21.05 7.54 1.19
CA ALA A 49 -20.93 6.27 0.48
C ALA A 49 -22.14 5.34 0.77
N ALA A 50 -22.60 5.31 2.02
CA ALA A 50 -23.74 4.50 2.44
C ALA A 50 -25.06 4.93 1.75
N ALA A 51 -25.23 6.21 1.40
CA ALA A 51 -26.37 6.70 0.63
C ALA A 51 -26.45 6.07 -0.79
N TYR A 52 -25.33 5.57 -1.30
CA TYR A 52 -25.22 4.82 -2.56
C TYR A 52 -25.07 3.31 -2.33
N GLU A 53 -25.38 2.80 -1.15
CA GLU A 53 -25.21 1.39 -0.77
C GLU A 53 -23.76 0.88 -0.92
N LEU A 54 -22.78 1.77 -0.77
CA LEU A 54 -21.35 1.46 -0.80
C LEU A 54 -20.79 1.34 0.61
N LYS A 55 -19.84 0.43 0.81
CA LYS A 55 -19.18 0.15 2.09
C LYS A 55 -17.67 0.27 1.93
N ILE A 56 -16.98 0.82 2.91
CA ILE A 56 -15.51 0.87 2.91
C ILE A 56 -14.97 -0.49 3.37
N ALA A 57 -14.20 -1.16 2.52
CA ALA A 57 -13.55 -2.43 2.84
C ALA A 57 -12.14 -2.23 3.40
N ASP A 58 -11.36 -1.34 2.77
CA ASP A 58 -10.07 -0.88 3.28
C ASP A 58 -9.91 0.63 3.07
N ALA A 59 -9.07 1.24 3.87
CA ALA A 59 -8.77 2.65 3.71
C ALA A 59 -7.38 3.00 4.24
N GLY A 60 -6.88 4.16 3.86
CA GLY A 60 -5.66 4.71 4.42
C GLY A 60 -5.28 6.04 3.78
N CYS A 61 -4.14 6.58 4.20
CA CYS A 61 -3.59 7.82 3.69
C CYS A 61 -2.26 7.54 2.96
N PRO A 62 -2.20 7.62 1.62
CA PRO A 62 -1.00 7.30 0.85
C PRO A 62 0.24 8.09 1.29
N ALA A 63 0.07 9.33 1.74
CA ALA A 63 1.17 10.16 2.24
C ALA A 63 1.81 9.60 3.53
N LEU A 64 1.04 8.90 4.36
CA LEU A 64 1.53 8.20 5.55
C LEU A 64 2.04 6.80 5.21
N GLN A 65 1.33 6.09 4.35
CA GLN A 65 1.62 4.71 3.95
C GLN A 65 2.92 4.57 3.15
N LYS A 66 3.36 5.65 2.49
CA LYS A 66 4.60 5.72 1.68
C LYS A 66 5.51 6.85 2.14
N CYS A 67 5.47 7.21 3.42
CA CYS A 67 6.26 8.30 3.98
C CYS A 67 7.76 7.99 3.92
N PRO A 68 8.58 8.75 3.17
CA PRO A 68 10.01 8.47 3.05
C PRO A 68 10.75 8.59 4.39
N ASP A 69 10.33 9.50 5.28
CA ASP A 69 10.99 9.69 6.58
C ASP A 69 10.85 8.45 7.46
N ILE A 70 9.67 7.79 7.43
CA ILE A 70 9.46 6.51 8.09
C ILE A 70 10.32 5.43 7.42
N GLN A 71 10.21 5.32 6.10
CA GLN A 71 10.70 4.17 5.34
C GLN A 71 12.23 4.17 5.17
N LEU A 72 12.84 5.33 5.20
CA LEU A 72 14.30 5.51 5.12
C LEU A 72 14.96 5.78 6.49
N GLY A 73 14.19 5.72 7.58
CA GLY A 73 14.72 5.92 8.93
C GLY A 73 15.25 7.33 9.19
N ARG A 74 14.69 8.35 8.53
CA ARG A 74 15.16 9.73 8.61
C ARG A 74 14.85 10.40 9.96
N PRO A 75 15.54 11.49 10.33
CA PRO A 75 15.17 12.31 11.46
C PRO A 75 13.70 12.75 11.37
N GLY A 76 12.98 12.68 12.50
CA GLY A 76 11.55 13.02 12.53
C GLY A 76 10.59 11.86 12.18
N ARG A 77 11.11 10.67 11.86
CA ARG A 77 10.27 9.49 11.56
C ARG A 77 9.25 9.18 12.65
N ASP A 78 9.58 9.42 13.92
CA ASP A 78 8.67 9.12 15.04
C ASP A 78 7.39 9.93 14.97
N GLN A 79 7.48 11.23 14.63
CA GLN A 79 6.29 12.08 14.45
C GLN A 79 5.39 11.59 13.31
N TRP A 80 5.99 11.03 12.24
CA TRP A 80 5.23 10.47 11.13
C TRP A 80 4.62 9.11 11.48
N ILE A 81 5.31 8.30 12.29
CA ILE A 81 4.76 7.04 12.83
C ILE A 81 3.59 7.35 13.76
N ASP A 82 3.69 8.37 14.62
CA ASP A 82 2.59 8.80 15.48
C ASP A 82 1.37 9.22 14.66
N LYS A 83 1.55 10.03 13.60
CA LYS A 83 0.46 10.38 12.68
C LYS A 83 -0.15 9.16 11.98
N TYR A 84 0.70 8.21 11.58
CA TYR A 84 0.23 6.93 11.01
C TYR A 84 -0.62 6.15 12.02
N ASN A 85 -0.16 6.06 13.25
CA ASN A 85 -0.85 5.39 14.35
C ASN A 85 -2.18 6.08 14.68
N ASP A 86 -2.21 7.40 14.72
CA ASP A 86 -3.45 8.16 14.94
C ASP A 86 -4.46 7.93 13.81
N SER A 87 -4.00 7.91 12.56
CA SER A 87 -4.88 7.55 11.42
C SER A 87 -5.42 6.12 11.54
N THR A 88 -4.61 5.18 12.02
CA THR A 88 -5.04 3.79 12.25
C THR A 88 -6.12 3.72 13.34
N ARG A 89 -5.97 4.47 14.45
CA ARG A 89 -7.02 4.59 15.49
C ARG A 89 -8.32 5.18 14.95
N VAL A 90 -8.20 6.21 14.11
CA VAL A 90 -9.37 6.81 13.43
C VAL A 90 -10.12 5.78 12.59
N LEU A 91 -9.40 5.01 11.76
CA LEU A 91 -9.98 3.95 10.93
C LEU A 91 -10.67 2.90 11.80
N GLY A 92 -10.01 2.41 12.86
CA GLY A 92 -10.58 1.43 13.78
C GLY A 92 -11.85 1.94 14.45
N LYS A 93 -11.86 3.19 14.95
CA LYS A 93 -13.03 3.84 15.54
C LYS A 93 -14.19 3.98 14.54
N ALA A 94 -13.89 4.21 13.26
CA ALA A 94 -14.88 4.25 12.17
C ALA A 94 -15.34 2.85 11.70
N GLY A 95 -14.82 1.77 12.28
CA GLY A 95 -15.18 0.39 11.93
C GLY A 95 -14.46 -0.15 10.69
N ILE A 96 -13.47 0.55 10.17
CA ILE A 96 -12.66 0.12 9.02
C ILE A 96 -11.54 -0.79 9.53
N LYS A 97 -11.46 -2.01 9.01
CA LYS A 97 -10.63 -3.08 9.57
C LYS A 97 -9.32 -3.34 8.85
N VAL A 98 -9.06 -2.65 7.75
CA VAL A 98 -7.84 -2.82 6.94
C VAL A 98 -7.26 -1.46 6.58
N ASN A 99 -5.97 -1.30 6.88
CA ASN A 99 -5.12 -0.22 6.39
C ASN A 99 -3.95 -0.86 5.63
N TYR A 100 -3.64 -0.43 4.41
CA TYR A 100 -2.52 -1.00 3.69
C TYR A 100 -1.25 -0.16 3.87
N ILE A 101 -0.09 -0.77 3.63
CA ILE A 101 1.20 -0.10 3.53
C ILE A 101 1.98 -0.66 2.34
N ALA A 102 2.72 0.21 1.67
CA ALA A 102 3.69 -0.18 0.65
C ALA A 102 5.03 0.47 0.97
N TRP A 103 6.08 -0.36 1.14
CA TRP A 103 7.41 0.14 1.49
C TRP A 103 8.15 0.62 0.25
N GLN A 104 7.75 1.80 -0.24
CA GLN A 104 8.17 2.38 -1.52
C GLN A 104 8.47 3.88 -1.34
N PRO A 105 9.59 4.25 -0.68
CA PRO A 105 9.90 5.64 -0.38
C PRO A 105 10.10 6.50 -1.64
N ASN A 106 10.50 5.88 -2.76
CA ASN A 106 10.63 6.55 -4.06
C ASN A 106 9.35 6.47 -4.91
N GLY A 107 8.25 5.94 -4.35
CA GLY A 107 7.01 5.74 -5.07
C GLY A 107 7.08 4.61 -6.11
N ILE A 108 6.07 4.55 -6.98
CA ILE A 108 6.00 3.61 -8.09
C ILE A 108 6.83 4.14 -9.24
N PHE A 109 7.76 3.34 -9.76
CA PHE A 109 8.51 3.72 -10.95
C PHE A 109 7.74 3.39 -12.23
N ARG A 110 7.69 4.36 -13.13
CA ARG A 110 7.21 4.17 -14.50
C ARG A 110 8.09 4.99 -15.45
N SER A 111 8.45 4.39 -16.59
CA SER A 111 9.28 5.05 -17.60
C SER A 111 8.47 6.07 -18.39
N ARG A 112 7.31 5.63 -18.89
CA ARG A 112 6.45 6.44 -19.75
C ARG A 112 5.01 5.95 -19.77
N ILE A 113 4.13 6.72 -20.39
CA ILE A 113 2.77 6.30 -20.72
C ILE A 113 2.69 6.21 -22.25
N ASP A 114 2.45 5.01 -22.77
CA ASP A 114 2.38 4.76 -24.21
C ASP A 114 1.55 3.50 -24.50
N ALA A 115 1.30 3.23 -25.79
CA ALA A 115 0.66 2.00 -26.21
C ALA A 115 1.58 0.81 -25.93
N GLY A 116 1.13 -0.13 -25.10
CA GLY A 116 1.85 -1.36 -24.77
C GLY A 116 1.62 -2.45 -25.82
N ARG A 117 2.48 -3.48 -25.82
CA ARG A 117 2.41 -4.60 -26.76
C ARG A 117 1.04 -5.28 -26.80
N TYR A 118 0.33 -5.32 -25.69
CA TYR A 118 -0.92 -6.07 -25.53
C TYR A 118 -2.14 -5.17 -25.28
N THR A 119 -2.00 -3.84 -25.37
CA THR A 119 -3.05 -2.87 -25.03
C THR A 119 -4.00 -2.54 -26.20
N ARG A 120 -3.79 -3.17 -27.35
CA ARG A 120 -4.61 -2.91 -28.58
C ARG A 120 -4.67 -1.44 -28.99
N GLY A 121 -3.56 -0.71 -28.78
CA GLY A 121 -3.46 0.72 -29.08
C GLY A 121 -3.78 1.66 -27.93
N GLU A 122 -4.33 1.16 -26.82
CA GLU A 122 -4.61 1.97 -25.62
C GLU A 122 -3.32 2.30 -24.86
N LYS A 123 -3.29 3.48 -24.29
CA LYS A 123 -2.17 3.94 -23.47
C LYS A 123 -2.16 3.22 -22.11
N THR A 124 -0.99 2.80 -21.71
CA THR A 124 -0.75 2.19 -20.38
C THR A 124 0.55 2.70 -19.77
N MET A 125 0.71 2.49 -18.49
CA MET A 125 1.98 2.74 -17.80
C MET A 125 2.99 1.64 -18.17
N ILE A 126 4.16 2.05 -18.66
CA ILE A 126 5.25 1.15 -19.03
C ILE A 126 6.38 1.29 -18.02
N CYS A 127 6.91 0.17 -17.56
CA CYS A 127 8.14 0.11 -16.78
C CYS A 127 9.21 -0.58 -17.63
N ASP A 128 10.14 0.21 -18.15
CA ASP A 128 11.30 -0.26 -18.90
C ASP A 128 12.46 -0.46 -17.92
N MET A 129 13.00 -1.66 -17.87
CA MET A 129 14.02 -2.03 -16.88
C MET A 129 15.37 -1.36 -17.17
N ASP A 130 15.72 -1.15 -18.42
CA ASP A 130 16.98 -0.45 -18.77
C ASP A 130 16.88 1.01 -18.36
N GLU A 131 15.74 1.65 -18.58
CA GLU A 131 15.48 3.02 -18.11
C GLU A 131 15.46 3.09 -16.58
N LEU A 132 14.89 2.09 -15.90
CA LEU A 132 14.87 2.03 -14.43
C LEU A 132 16.31 1.99 -13.87
N TYR A 133 17.13 1.08 -14.37
CA TYR A 133 18.50 0.92 -13.85
C TYR A 133 19.44 2.05 -14.27
N ALA A 134 19.12 2.79 -15.32
CA ALA A 134 19.84 4.00 -15.72
C ALA A 134 19.51 5.22 -14.85
N ARG A 135 18.45 5.18 -14.01
CA ARG A 135 18.05 6.30 -13.17
C ARG A 135 19.08 6.57 -12.07
N PRO A 136 19.39 7.85 -11.82
CA PRO A 136 20.29 8.22 -10.73
C PRO A 136 19.63 7.96 -9.36
N ILE A 137 20.46 7.98 -8.32
CA ILE A 137 20.01 8.05 -6.93
C ILE A 137 19.18 9.33 -6.77
N VAL A 138 17.97 9.21 -6.20
CA VAL A 138 17.05 10.34 -6.01
C VAL A 138 17.01 10.84 -4.56
N ASN A 139 17.61 10.09 -3.63
CA ASN A 139 17.75 10.46 -2.22
C ASN A 139 19.15 11.07 -1.97
N ASP A 140 19.41 11.47 -0.73
CA ASP A 140 20.68 12.00 -0.28
C ASP A 140 21.86 11.02 -0.46
N ARG A 141 21.59 9.71 -0.46
CA ARG A 141 22.53 8.61 -0.64
C ARG A 141 21.84 7.32 -1.10
N ALA A 142 22.63 6.32 -1.40
CA ALA A 142 22.14 4.94 -1.46
C ALA A 142 21.94 4.37 -0.05
N TYR A 143 21.02 3.44 0.07
CA TYR A 143 20.70 2.72 1.30
C TYR A 143 21.09 1.24 1.16
N THR A 144 21.37 0.58 2.29
CA THR A 144 21.59 -0.87 2.32
C THR A 144 20.30 -1.62 2.57
N GLN A 145 20.29 -2.91 2.26
CA GLN A 145 19.13 -3.78 2.50
C GLN A 145 18.80 -3.86 4.01
N GLU A 146 19.82 -3.93 4.85
CA GLU A 146 19.68 -3.98 6.31
C GLU A 146 19.05 -2.72 6.86
N GLU A 147 19.46 -1.53 6.39
CA GLU A 147 18.86 -0.26 6.81
C GLU A 147 17.36 -0.20 6.50
N ILE A 148 16.95 -0.75 5.36
CA ILE A 148 15.53 -0.82 4.98
C ILE A 148 14.77 -1.79 5.90
N TRP A 149 15.34 -2.97 6.20
CA TRP A 149 14.73 -3.92 7.12
C TRP A 149 14.67 -3.41 8.55
N ASP A 150 15.70 -2.72 9.02
CA ASP A 150 15.75 -2.09 10.35
C ASP A 150 14.68 -0.99 10.47
N SER A 151 14.53 -0.18 9.43
CA SER A 151 13.48 0.85 9.39
C SER A 151 12.08 0.24 9.40
N PHE A 152 11.89 -0.86 8.69
CA PHE A 152 10.63 -1.60 8.68
C PHE A 152 10.33 -2.24 10.04
N LYS A 153 11.33 -2.91 10.65
CA LYS A 153 11.19 -3.47 12.00
C LYS A 153 10.84 -2.41 13.03
N TYR A 154 11.56 -1.27 12.98
CA TYR A 154 11.30 -0.13 13.84
C TYR A 154 9.87 0.41 13.73
N PHE A 155 9.35 0.47 12.51
CA PHE A 155 7.95 0.83 12.25
C PHE A 155 7.00 -0.21 12.82
N LEU A 156 7.22 -1.50 12.56
CA LEU A 156 6.37 -2.59 13.06
C LEU A 156 6.24 -2.59 14.58
N ASP A 157 7.35 -2.39 15.30
CA ASP A 157 7.37 -2.37 16.77
C ASP A 157 6.48 -1.28 17.37
N ARG A 158 6.19 -0.21 16.61
CA ARG A 158 5.34 0.91 17.03
C ARG A 158 3.93 0.84 16.46
N ALA A 159 3.78 0.30 15.25
CA ALA A 159 2.50 0.29 14.57
C ALA A 159 1.64 -0.93 14.94
N LEU A 160 2.24 -2.13 15.10
CA LEU A 160 1.46 -3.34 15.38
C LEU A 160 0.70 -3.30 16.72
N PRO A 161 1.24 -2.77 17.83
CA PRO A 161 0.46 -2.59 19.05
C PRO A 161 -0.78 -1.71 18.84
N VAL A 162 -0.66 -0.65 18.04
CA VAL A 162 -1.78 0.24 17.72
C VAL A 162 -2.78 -0.43 16.77
N CYS A 163 -2.29 -1.21 15.81
CA CYS A 163 -3.14 -2.04 14.94
C CYS A 163 -3.98 -3.02 15.77
N GLN A 164 -3.38 -3.64 16.80
CA GLN A 164 -4.07 -4.54 17.72
C GLN A 164 -5.10 -3.78 18.59
N GLU A 165 -4.71 -2.64 19.17
CA GLU A 165 -5.59 -1.78 19.96
C GLU A 165 -6.83 -1.35 19.17
N ALA A 166 -6.62 -0.91 17.92
CA ALA A 166 -7.67 -0.41 17.04
C ALA A 166 -8.45 -1.50 16.30
N ASP A 167 -8.03 -2.76 16.40
CA ASP A 167 -8.54 -3.90 15.61
C ASP A 167 -8.50 -3.61 14.10
N VAL A 168 -7.36 -3.09 13.61
CA VAL A 168 -7.10 -2.77 12.20
C VAL A 168 -5.91 -3.59 11.71
N ARG A 169 -6.10 -4.35 10.65
CA ARG A 169 -5.01 -5.13 10.03
C ARG A 169 -4.20 -4.30 9.08
N LEU A 170 -2.90 -4.43 9.16
CA LEU A 170 -1.94 -3.81 8.25
C LEU A 170 -1.72 -4.76 7.06
N ALA A 171 -2.10 -4.34 5.86
CA ALA A 171 -1.92 -5.15 4.65
C ALA A 171 -0.69 -4.66 3.87
N LEU A 172 0.38 -5.46 3.85
CA LEU A 172 1.65 -5.13 3.21
C LEU A 172 1.59 -5.44 1.71
N HIS A 173 1.76 -4.40 0.89
CA HIS A 173 1.82 -4.49 -0.57
C HIS A 173 3.26 -4.72 -1.03
N PRO A 174 3.51 -5.54 -2.07
CA PRO A 174 4.84 -5.68 -2.64
C PRO A 174 5.34 -4.38 -3.28
N ASN A 175 6.65 -4.27 -3.46
CA ASN A 175 7.21 -3.18 -4.24
C ASN A 175 6.72 -3.22 -5.69
N ASP A 176 6.59 -2.07 -6.30
CA ASP A 176 6.17 -1.91 -7.69
C ASP A 176 7.08 -0.86 -8.38
N PRO A 177 7.95 -1.28 -9.32
CA PRO A 177 8.14 -2.66 -9.79
C PRO A 177 8.78 -3.59 -8.73
N PRO A 178 8.50 -4.90 -8.80
CA PRO A 178 9.04 -5.90 -7.87
C PRO A 178 10.46 -6.30 -8.26
N VAL A 179 11.41 -5.43 -7.99
CA VAL A 179 12.84 -5.56 -8.32
C VAL A 179 13.70 -5.36 -7.08
N PRO A 180 14.96 -5.83 -7.06
CA PRO A 180 15.82 -5.74 -5.88
C PRO A 180 16.05 -4.33 -5.36
N SER A 181 16.08 -3.31 -6.24
CA SER A 181 16.28 -1.92 -5.83
C SER A 181 15.75 -0.93 -6.88
N VAL A 182 15.41 0.29 -6.42
CA VAL A 182 14.98 1.40 -7.28
C VAL A 182 15.71 2.67 -6.84
N CYS A 183 16.46 3.30 -7.76
CA CYS A 183 17.11 4.59 -7.56
C CYS A 183 17.95 4.68 -6.26
N GLY A 184 18.72 3.63 -5.95
CA GLY A 184 19.59 3.57 -4.78
C GLY A 184 18.92 3.16 -3.48
N VAL A 185 17.65 2.73 -3.52
CA VAL A 185 16.94 2.18 -2.37
C VAL A 185 16.56 0.73 -2.64
N PRO A 186 17.03 -0.21 -1.82
CA PRO A 186 16.60 -1.60 -1.88
C PRO A 186 15.08 -1.75 -1.65
N SER A 187 14.47 -2.64 -2.40
CA SER A 187 13.07 -3.00 -2.20
C SER A 187 12.92 -3.89 -0.97
N LEU A 188 11.91 -3.62 -0.17
CA LEU A 188 11.59 -4.45 1.00
C LEU A 188 10.95 -5.77 0.55
N ILE A 189 9.90 -5.69 -0.26
CA ILE A 189 9.10 -6.84 -0.71
C ILE A 189 9.13 -6.93 -2.23
N TRP A 190 9.93 -7.84 -2.75
CA TRP A 190 10.10 -8.02 -4.19
C TRP A 190 10.18 -9.51 -4.63
N ASN A 191 10.09 -10.42 -3.65
CA ASN A 191 10.04 -11.87 -3.87
C ASN A 191 9.32 -12.57 -2.69
N THR A 192 9.06 -13.86 -2.82
CA THR A 192 8.37 -14.69 -1.83
C THR A 192 9.12 -14.72 -0.48
N GLU A 193 10.45 -14.85 -0.50
CA GLU A 193 11.26 -14.90 0.72
C GLU A 193 11.23 -13.59 1.51
N SER A 194 11.14 -12.45 0.84
CA SER A 194 11.00 -11.16 1.52
C SER A 194 9.67 -11.01 2.27
N TYR A 195 8.58 -11.61 1.79
CA TYR A 195 7.34 -11.71 2.56
C TYR A 195 7.47 -12.58 3.79
N LYS A 196 8.09 -13.77 3.68
CA LYS A 196 8.34 -14.64 4.82
C LYS A 196 9.14 -13.90 5.90
N ARG A 197 10.23 -13.23 5.50
CA ARG A 197 11.03 -12.41 6.41
C ARG A 197 10.20 -11.30 7.07
N ALA A 198 9.32 -10.63 6.34
CA ALA A 198 8.46 -9.59 6.90
C ALA A 198 7.52 -10.12 7.98
N PHE A 199 6.91 -11.28 7.76
CA PHE A 199 6.05 -11.91 8.75
C PHE A 199 6.84 -12.41 9.99
N GLU A 200 8.02 -12.99 9.78
CA GLU A 200 8.92 -13.39 10.88
C GLU A 200 9.32 -12.19 11.74
N LEU A 201 9.72 -11.07 11.12
CA LEU A 201 10.05 -9.82 11.82
C LEU A 201 8.87 -9.25 12.60
N ALA A 202 7.66 -9.47 12.14
CA ALA A 202 6.43 -9.12 12.86
C ALA A 202 6.06 -10.12 13.97
N GLY A 203 6.86 -11.16 14.20
CA GLY A 203 6.54 -12.26 15.12
C GLY A 203 5.29 -13.03 14.70
N ASN A 204 5.01 -13.12 13.40
CA ASN A 204 3.79 -13.69 12.81
C ASN A 204 2.50 -13.11 13.41
N SER A 205 2.52 -11.82 13.69
CA SER A 205 1.36 -11.10 14.23
C SER A 205 0.16 -11.23 13.28
N PRO A 206 -1.05 -11.55 13.80
CA PRO A 206 -2.28 -11.60 13.01
C PRO A 206 -2.72 -10.22 12.51
N TYR A 207 -2.06 -9.15 12.96
CA TYR A 207 -2.30 -7.77 12.52
C TYR A 207 -1.39 -7.33 11.38
N LEU A 208 -0.42 -8.15 10.93
CA LEU A 208 0.27 -7.98 9.65
C LEU A 208 -0.21 -9.05 8.67
N GLY A 209 -0.81 -8.61 7.58
CA GLY A 209 -1.24 -9.45 6.48
C GLY A 209 -0.65 -8.98 5.15
N MET A 210 -1.00 -9.70 4.09
CA MET A 210 -0.57 -9.40 2.73
C MET A 210 -1.67 -8.65 1.97
N LYS A 211 -1.30 -7.58 1.26
CA LYS A 211 -2.07 -7.06 0.12
C LYS A 211 -1.49 -7.66 -1.15
N MET A 212 -1.96 -8.86 -1.49
CA MET A 212 -1.45 -9.57 -2.65
C MET A 212 -1.76 -8.82 -3.94
N CYS A 213 -0.71 -8.40 -4.64
CA CYS A 213 -0.81 -7.79 -5.95
C CYS A 213 -0.41 -8.80 -7.02
N ILE A 214 -1.39 -9.40 -7.68
CA ILE A 214 -1.15 -10.40 -8.74
C ILE A 214 -0.32 -9.81 -9.89
N GLY A 215 -0.49 -8.51 -10.19
CA GLY A 215 0.35 -7.81 -11.16
C GLY A 215 1.83 -7.89 -10.82
N CYS A 216 2.20 -7.57 -9.56
CA CYS A 216 3.59 -7.67 -9.12
C CYS A 216 4.14 -9.11 -9.21
N TRP A 217 3.31 -10.14 -8.87
CA TRP A 217 3.72 -11.54 -9.05
C TRP A 217 4.02 -11.88 -10.51
N LEU A 218 3.16 -11.42 -11.44
CA LEU A 218 3.31 -11.71 -12.87
C LEU A 218 4.41 -10.88 -13.55
N GLU A 219 4.71 -9.69 -13.03
CA GLU A 219 5.79 -8.83 -13.53
C GLU A 219 7.17 -9.24 -13.02
N SER A 220 7.22 -9.83 -11.83
CA SER A 220 8.47 -10.28 -11.21
C SER A 220 8.94 -11.62 -11.82
N ARG A 221 10.26 -11.77 -11.93
CA ARG A 221 10.89 -13.06 -12.21
C ARG A 221 11.36 -13.77 -10.94
N GLU A 222 11.22 -13.13 -9.80
CA GLU A 222 11.79 -13.57 -8.53
C GLU A 222 10.72 -14.00 -7.49
N PHE A 223 9.43 -13.79 -7.79
CA PHE A 223 8.35 -14.42 -7.04
C PHE A 223 8.22 -15.90 -7.46
N GLY A 224 7.74 -16.73 -6.55
CA GLY A 224 7.47 -18.14 -6.77
C GLY A 224 6.26 -18.39 -7.69
N ASP A 225 5.81 -19.64 -7.73
CA ASP A 225 4.56 -19.98 -8.41
C ASP A 225 3.39 -19.25 -7.75
N LEU A 226 2.64 -18.48 -8.54
CA LEU A 226 1.53 -17.66 -8.04
C LEU A 226 0.50 -18.49 -7.28
N MET A 227 0.16 -19.67 -7.77
CA MET A 227 -0.89 -20.50 -7.15
C MET A 227 -0.40 -21.20 -5.88
N GLU A 228 0.89 -21.48 -5.79
CA GLU A 228 1.52 -21.99 -4.58
C GLU A 228 1.62 -20.90 -3.51
N ASP A 229 2.05 -19.68 -3.89
CA ASP A 229 2.12 -18.54 -2.99
C ASP A 229 0.73 -18.15 -2.46
N ILE A 230 -0.34 -18.18 -3.29
CA ILE A 230 -1.73 -17.96 -2.83
C ILE A 230 -2.16 -18.98 -1.76
N ARG A 231 -1.63 -20.22 -1.80
CA ARG A 231 -1.94 -21.25 -0.79
C ARG A 231 -1.08 -21.12 0.47
N THR A 232 0.10 -20.54 0.33
CA THR A 232 1.09 -20.40 1.41
C THR A 232 0.79 -19.21 2.30
N PHE A 233 0.33 -18.11 1.71
CA PHE A 233 0.02 -16.85 2.39
C PHE A 233 -1.49 -16.62 2.52
#